data_bcaf3179bc9285e73a5e01a9a42a2086
#
_entry.id   bcaf3179bc9285e73a5e01a9a42a2086
#
_cell.length_a   1.000
_cell.length_b   1.000
_cell.length_c   1.000
_cell.angle_alpha   90.00
_cell.angle_beta   90.00
_cell.angle_gamma   90.00
#
_symmetry.space_group_name_H-M   'P 1'
#
loop_
_entity.id
_entity.type
_entity.pdbx_description
1 polymer ?
#
loop_
_entity_poly.entity_id
_entity_poly.type
_entity_poly.pdbx_seq_one_letter_code
_entity_poly.pdbx_strand_id
1 'polypeptide(L)'
;MVCGDPIDYKNMTVSILNVGEYVVSRRENKRMSRQMLHSVLYFIQERYIEKEGEPLFKETFSKKGLFPCSAVLDAAFTNQGYIEQKELSEFRKKLNQKHRVVIDEVLDEFSDATSKTIAMKLSNDKAWESTSEGKVITTKAMKGDK
;
A
#
# COMPACT_ATOMS: atom_id res chain seq x y z
N MET A 1 17.38 -26.07 11.69
CA MET A 1 17.03 -25.39 11.92
C MET A 1 16.37 -24.64 11.13
N VAL A 2 15.76 -24.31 11.15
CA VAL A 2 15.05 -23.45 10.61
C VAL A 2 15.40 -23.07 9.33
N CYS A 3 15.95 -23.85 8.64
CA CYS A 3 16.52 -23.50 7.45
C CYS A 3 15.62 -22.93 6.44
N GLY A 4 14.48 -23.46 6.24
CA GLY A 4 13.58 -22.91 5.25
C GLY A 4 12.89 -21.68 5.74
N ASP A 5 12.73 -21.60 7.00
CA ASP A 5 11.99 -20.52 7.61
C ASP A 5 12.55 -19.15 7.39
N PRO A 6 13.86 -18.97 7.44
CA PRO A 6 14.40 -17.62 7.25
C PRO A 6 14.00 -17.00 5.93
N ILE A 7 13.86 -17.79 4.88
CA ILE A 7 13.49 -17.26 3.57
C ILE A 7 12.06 -16.78 3.56
N ASP A 8 11.15 -17.62 4.05
CA ASP A 8 9.75 -17.26 4.10
C ASP A 8 9.54 -16.08 5.04
N TYR A 9 10.27 -16.13 6.14
CA TYR A 9 10.19 -15.11 7.13
C TYR A 9 10.61 -13.76 6.56
N LYS A 10 11.65 -13.73 5.75
CA LYS A 10 12.08 -12.48 5.14
C LYS A 10 11.00 -11.90 4.24
N ASN A 11 10.33 -12.73 3.49
CA ASN A 11 9.27 -12.25 2.62
C ASN A 11 8.13 -11.68 3.44
N MET A 12 7.89 -12.26 4.60
CA MET A 12 6.81 -11.83 5.46
C MET A 12 7.17 -10.61 6.29
N THR A 13 8.43 -10.17 6.25
CA THR A 13 8.83 -9.03 7.04
C THR A 13 8.75 -7.70 6.30
N VAL A 14 8.31 -7.70 5.05
CA VAL A 14 8.11 -6.45 4.34
C VAL A 14 6.94 -5.74 4.99
N SER A 15 7.13 -4.47 5.33
CA SER A 15 6.08 -3.69 5.97
C SER A 15 5.54 -2.63 5.02
N ILE A 16 4.40 -2.09 5.37
CA ILE A 16 3.81 -1.01 4.59
C ILE A 16 4.76 0.19 4.54
N LEU A 17 5.59 0.38 5.59
CA LEU A 17 6.54 1.49 5.61
C LEU A 17 7.69 1.25 4.64
N ASN A 18 8.13 0.01 4.49
CA ASN A 18 9.16 -0.33 3.50
C ASN A 18 8.65 -0.04 2.09
N VAL A 19 7.42 -0.44 1.81
CA VAL A 19 6.83 -0.22 0.49
C VAL A 19 6.58 1.27 0.28
N GLY A 20 6.12 1.95 1.32
CA GLY A 20 5.88 3.39 1.24
C GLY A 20 7.15 4.17 0.90
N GLU A 21 8.26 3.80 1.52
CA GLU A 21 9.53 4.45 1.24
C GLU A 21 9.90 4.27 -0.24
N TYR A 22 9.76 3.06 -0.73
CA TYR A 22 10.05 2.78 -2.13
C TYR A 22 9.16 3.61 -3.06
N VAL A 23 7.87 3.66 -2.77
CA VAL A 23 6.90 4.39 -3.59
C VAL A 23 7.22 5.88 -3.65
N VAL A 24 7.48 6.48 -2.49
CA VAL A 24 7.77 7.91 -2.44
C VAL A 24 9.09 8.22 -3.14
N SER A 25 10.08 7.32 -2.99
CA SER A 25 11.38 7.53 -3.62
C SER A 25 11.31 7.51 -5.14
N ARG A 26 10.26 6.91 -5.71
CA ARG A 26 10.08 6.85 -7.15
C ARG A 26 9.41 8.10 -7.72
N ARG A 27 8.90 8.95 -6.86
CA ARG A 27 8.29 10.20 -7.32
C ARG A 27 9.39 11.18 -7.69
N GLU A 28 9.12 11.99 -8.70
CA GLU A 28 10.09 12.97 -9.18
C GLU A 28 10.52 13.93 -8.08
N ASN A 29 9.57 14.43 -7.31
CA ASN A 29 9.87 15.39 -6.24
C ASN A 29 10.06 14.73 -4.88
N LYS A 30 10.11 13.39 -4.83
CA LYS A 30 10.37 12.64 -3.60
C LYS A 30 9.40 12.95 -2.48
N ARG A 31 8.14 13.19 -2.83
CA ARG A 31 7.11 13.45 -1.82
C ARG A 31 5.75 13.04 -2.36
N MET A 32 4.84 12.72 -1.45
CA MET A 32 3.48 12.35 -1.81
C MET A 32 2.51 12.86 -0.77
N SER A 33 1.29 13.18 -1.20
CA SER A 33 0.25 13.55 -0.28
C SER A 33 -0.18 12.34 0.52
N ARG A 34 -0.76 12.59 1.69
CA ARG A 34 -1.27 11.55 2.57
C ARG A 34 -2.31 10.69 1.85
N GLN A 35 -3.27 11.32 1.20
CA GLN A 35 -4.32 10.61 0.50
C GLN A 35 -3.77 9.74 -0.62
N MET A 36 -2.87 10.30 -1.41
CA MET A 36 -2.31 9.58 -2.55
C MET A 36 -1.50 8.37 -2.09
N LEU A 37 -0.65 8.55 -1.09
CA LEU A 37 0.20 7.46 -0.64
C LEU A 37 -0.63 6.31 -0.05
N HIS A 38 -1.59 6.63 0.81
CA HIS A 38 -2.46 5.59 1.36
C HIS A 38 -3.20 4.84 0.26
N SER A 39 -3.73 5.58 -0.71
CA SER A 39 -4.52 4.97 -1.77
C SER A 39 -3.68 4.11 -2.69
N VAL A 40 -2.50 4.59 -3.06
CA VAL A 40 -1.60 3.82 -3.93
C VAL A 40 -1.17 2.54 -3.23
N LEU A 41 -0.84 2.62 -1.94
CA LEU A 41 -0.44 1.42 -1.20
C LEU A 41 -1.61 0.43 -1.05
N TYR A 42 -2.82 0.93 -0.94
CA TYR A 42 -3.99 0.09 -0.90
C TYR A 42 -4.12 -0.71 -2.21
N PHE A 43 -3.97 -0.05 -3.35
CA PHE A 43 -4.07 -0.74 -4.63
C PHE A 43 -2.89 -1.66 -4.89
N ILE A 44 -1.71 -1.32 -4.37
CA ILE A 44 -0.55 -2.21 -4.45
C ILE A 44 -0.84 -3.51 -3.68
N GLN A 45 -1.37 -3.38 -2.47
CA GLN A 45 -1.70 -4.55 -1.66
C GLN A 45 -2.74 -5.41 -2.37
N GLU A 46 -3.77 -4.78 -2.89
CA GLU A 46 -4.83 -5.51 -3.57
C GLU A 46 -4.31 -6.23 -4.81
N ARG A 47 -3.49 -5.56 -5.60
CA ARG A 47 -2.92 -6.17 -6.80
C ARG A 47 -2.02 -7.35 -6.43
N TYR A 48 -1.24 -7.19 -5.38
CA TYR A 48 -0.35 -8.26 -4.95
C TYR A 48 -1.15 -9.48 -4.49
N ILE A 49 -2.22 -9.24 -3.73
CA ILE A 49 -3.08 -10.32 -3.28
C ILE A 49 -3.72 -11.05 -4.46
N GLU A 50 -4.15 -10.29 -5.47
CA GLU A 50 -4.75 -10.89 -6.67
C GLU A 50 -3.76 -11.79 -7.40
N LYS A 51 -2.52 -11.38 -7.47
CA LYS A 51 -1.52 -12.14 -8.21
C LYS A 51 -0.91 -13.28 -7.42
N GLU A 52 -0.65 -13.07 -6.15
CA GLU A 52 0.09 -14.04 -5.34
C GLU A 52 -0.75 -14.80 -4.35
N GLY A 53 -1.96 -14.38 -4.11
CA GLY A 53 -2.85 -15.06 -3.17
C GLY A 53 -2.60 -14.74 -1.71
N GLU A 54 -1.66 -13.88 -1.42
CA GLU A 54 -1.34 -13.51 -0.04
C GLU A 54 -0.93 -12.04 0.01
N PRO A 55 -1.04 -11.41 1.18
CA PRO A 55 -0.69 -9.98 1.28
C PRO A 55 0.79 -9.73 1.13
N LEU A 56 1.12 -8.57 0.59
CA LEU A 56 2.51 -8.12 0.49
C LEU A 56 3.03 -7.70 1.87
N PHE A 57 2.19 -7.04 2.65
CA PHE A 57 2.54 -6.64 4.01
C PHE A 57 1.35 -6.93 4.91
N LYS A 58 1.62 -7.05 6.21
CA LYS A 58 0.57 -7.45 7.16
C LYS A 58 -0.28 -6.30 7.66
N GLU A 59 0.17 -5.07 7.51
CA GLU A 59 -0.60 -3.93 7.96
C GLU A 59 -1.89 -3.84 7.16
N THR A 60 -2.94 -3.36 7.81
CA THR A 60 -4.26 -3.32 7.20
C THR A 60 -4.73 -1.89 6.96
N PHE A 61 -5.77 -1.77 6.17
CA PHE A 61 -6.41 -0.48 5.90
C PHE A 61 -7.83 -0.51 6.45
N SER A 62 -8.27 0.64 6.94
CA SER A 62 -9.66 0.82 7.32
C SER A 62 -10.30 1.78 6.34
N LYS A 63 -11.61 1.66 6.18
CA LYS A 63 -12.35 2.59 5.33
C LYS A 63 -12.69 3.81 6.15
N LYS A 64 -12.04 4.92 5.85
CA LYS A 64 -12.28 6.16 6.59
C LYS A 64 -12.52 7.30 5.63
N GLY A 65 -13.78 7.67 5.49
CA GLY A 65 -14.12 8.78 4.62
C GLY A 65 -13.87 8.46 3.17
N LEU A 66 -13.04 9.25 2.52
CA LEU A 66 -12.86 9.18 1.08
C LEU A 66 -11.70 8.31 0.60
N PHE A 67 -10.89 7.81 1.51
CA PHE A 67 -9.75 6.96 1.10
C PHE A 67 -9.36 5.99 2.22
N PRO A 68 -8.68 4.89 1.85
CA PRO A 68 -8.25 3.92 2.85
C PRO A 68 -7.16 4.49 3.74
N CYS A 69 -7.15 4.08 4.99
CA CYS A 69 -6.19 4.61 5.96
C CYS A 69 -5.53 3.47 6.73
N SER A 70 -4.22 3.46 6.76
CA SER A 70 -3.45 2.55 7.59
C SER A 70 -2.95 3.34 8.79
N ALA A 71 -3.25 2.86 9.99
CA ALA A 71 -2.80 3.54 11.20
C ALA A 71 -1.28 3.59 11.29
N VAL A 72 -0.62 2.53 10.87
CA VAL A 72 0.84 2.47 10.91
C VAL A 72 1.46 3.51 9.98
N LEU A 73 0.96 3.57 8.75
CA LEU A 73 1.47 4.54 7.79
C LEU A 73 1.14 5.97 8.22
N ASP A 74 -0.08 6.16 8.70
CA ASP A 74 -0.54 7.48 9.10
C ASP A 74 0.33 8.06 10.23
N ALA A 75 0.78 7.19 11.14
CA ALA A 75 1.62 7.63 12.24
C ALA A 75 2.99 8.12 11.80
N ALA A 76 3.39 7.79 10.58
CA ALA A 76 4.69 8.24 10.06
C ALA A 76 4.64 9.68 9.54
N PHE A 77 3.45 10.23 9.34
CA PHE A 77 3.33 11.59 8.84
C PHE A 77 3.60 12.59 9.97
N THR A 78 4.53 13.51 9.74
CA THR A 78 4.86 14.55 10.72
C THR A 78 4.06 15.81 10.47
N ASN A 79 3.42 15.92 9.31
CA ASN A 79 2.50 17.01 9.03
C ASN A 79 1.26 16.41 8.41
N GLN A 80 0.26 17.22 8.18
CA GLN A 80 -1.03 16.70 7.78
C GLN A 80 -1.23 16.47 6.31
N GLY A 81 -0.41 17.02 5.48
CA GLY A 81 -0.67 17.03 4.06
C GLY A 81 0.14 16.05 3.23
N TYR A 82 1.39 15.85 3.58
CA TYR A 82 2.26 15.03 2.75
C TYR A 82 3.41 14.44 3.54
N ILE A 83 4.15 13.54 2.89
CA ILE A 83 5.35 12.97 3.47
C ILE A 83 6.45 13.02 2.42
N GLU A 84 7.68 13.27 2.86
CA GLU A 84 8.84 13.28 2.00
C GLU A 84 9.63 12.00 2.17
N GLN A 85 10.34 11.60 1.13
CA GLN A 85 11.10 10.36 1.16
C GLN A 85 12.09 10.31 2.33
N LYS A 86 12.71 11.43 2.65
CA LYS A 86 13.68 11.46 3.75
C LYS A 86 13.06 11.11 5.10
N GLU A 87 11.77 11.37 5.27
CA GLU A 87 11.09 11.03 6.51
C GLU A 87 10.86 9.54 6.64
N LEU A 88 10.92 8.81 5.53
CA LEU A 88 10.77 7.36 5.53
C LEU A 88 12.10 6.64 5.35
N SER A 89 13.20 7.39 5.29
CA SER A 89 14.49 6.79 4.94
C SER A 89 14.93 5.66 5.86
N GLU A 90 14.56 5.71 7.13
CA GLU A 90 14.93 4.64 8.05
C GLU A 90 14.22 3.31 7.71
N PHE A 91 13.18 3.37 6.92
CA PHE A 91 12.43 2.19 6.53
C PHE A 91 12.86 1.64 5.17
N ARG A 92 13.92 2.19 4.61
CA ARG A 92 14.44 1.71 3.34
C ARG A 92 14.84 0.26 3.46
N LYS A 93 14.36 -0.54 2.52
CA LYS A 93 14.65 -1.95 2.52
C LYS A 93 14.73 -2.41 1.08
N LYS A 94 15.70 -3.25 0.77
CA LYS A 94 15.79 -3.79 -0.57
C LYS A 94 14.64 -4.76 -0.78
N LEU A 95 13.78 -4.45 -1.72
CA LEU A 95 12.64 -5.29 -2.04
C LEU A 95 13.05 -6.28 -3.12
N ASN A 96 12.50 -7.49 -3.07
CA ASN A 96 12.85 -8.47 -4.09
C ASN A 96 12.14 -8.13 -5.40
N GLN A 97 12.57 -8.79 -6.47
CA GLN A 97 12.04 -8.49 -7.80
C GLN A 97 10.55 -8.73 -7.91
N LYS A 98 10.07 -9.79 -7.29
CA LYS A 98 8.65 -10.12 -7.31
C LYS A 98 7.81 -8.99 -6.74
N HIS A 99 8.27 -8.41 -5.63
CA HIS A 99 7.57 -7.29 -5.03
C HIS A 99 7.63 -6.05 -5.91
N ARG A 100 8.81 -5.74 -6.44
CA ARG A 100 8.98 -4.54 -7.25
C ARG A 100 8.16 -4.57 -8.52
N VAL A 101 8.03 -5.73 -9.14
CA VAL A 101 7.25 -5.85 -10.38
C VAL A 101 5.81 -5.40 -10.14
N VAL A 102 5.20 -5.88 -9.07
CA VAL A 102 3.82 -5.51 -8.77
C VAL A 102 3.71 -4.05 -8.40
N ILE A 103 4.64 -3.57 -7.57
CA ILE A 103 4.62 -2.18 -7.13
C ILE A 103 4.76 -1.24 -8.33
N ASP A 104 5.73 -1.51 -9.20
CA ASP A 104 5.98 -0.64 -10.35
C ASP A 104 4.81 -0.65 -11.34
N GLU A 105 4.15 -1.78 -11.47
CA GLU A 105 2.98 -1.88 -12.33
C GLU A 105 1.87 -0.94 -11.85
N VAL A 106 1.63 -0.93 -10.55
CA VAL A 106 0.62 -0.04 -9.98
C VAL A 106 1.06 1.41 -10.09
N LEU A 107 2.35 1.68 -9.85
CA LEU A 107 2.86 3.05 -9.97
C LEU A 107 2.68 3.59 -11.38
N ASP A 108 2.86 2.75 -12.39
CA ASP A 108 2.64 3.18 -13.77
C ASP A 108 1.18 3.54 -14.01
N GLU A 109 0.26 2.75 -13.45
CA GLU A 109 -1.16 3.04 -13.60
C GLU A 109 -1.56 4.36 -12.95
N PHE A 110 -0.84 4.74 -11.91
CA PHE A 110 -1.19 5.94 -11.15
C PHE A 110 -0.27 7.11 -11.41
N SER A 111 0.56 7.04 -12.46
CA SER A 111 1.55 8.08 -12.72
C SER A 111 0.93 9.46 -12.92
N ASP A 112 -0.26 9.52 -13.52
CA ASP A 112 -0.95 10.78 -13.76
C ASP A 112 -2.21 10.92 -12.93
N ALA A 113 -2.35 10.11 -11.89
CA ALA A 113 -3.58 10.10 -11.12
C ALA A 113 -3.72 11.34 -10.25
N THR A 114 -4.96 11.80 -10.15
CA THR A 114 -5.33 12.92 -9.29
C THR A 114 -6.22 12.37 -8.18
N SER A 115 -6.55 13.19 -7.21
CA SER A 115 -7.48 12.79 -6.15
C SER A 115 -8.81 12.34 -6.73
N LYS A 116 -9.26 12.99 -7.79
CA LYS A 116 -10.50 12.62 -8.44
C LYS A 116 -10.41 11.24 -9.07
N THR A 117 -9.30 10.96 -9.77
CA THR A 117 -9.09 9.66 -10.39
C THR A 117 -9.05 8.55 -9.34
N ILE A 118 -8.39 8.82 -8.23
CA ILE A 118 -8.31 7.87 -7.13
C ILE A 118 -9.70 7.58 -6.56
N ALA A 119 -10.49 8.64 -6.35
CA ALA A 119 -11.84 8.46 -5.82
C ALA A 119 -12.69 7.61 -6.75
N MET A 120 -12.54 7.80 -8.05
CA MET A 120 -13.28 7.00 -9.01
C MET A 120 -12.86 5.54 -8.98
N LYS A 121 -11.56 5.28 -8.86
CA LYS A 121 -11.08 3.91 -8.79
C LYS A 121 -11.57 3.23 -7.52
N LEU A 122 -11.60 3.94 -6.40
CA LEU A 122 -12.11 3.38 -5.17
C LEU A 122 -13.60 3.08 -5.27
N SER A 123 -14.37 3.96 -5.88
CA SER A 123 -15.80 3.74 -5.99
C SER A 123 -16.14 2.52 -6.84
N ASN A 124 -15.22 2.10 -7.69
CA ASN A 124 -15.40 0.90 -8.52
C ASN A 124 -14.70 -0.32 -7.94
N ASP A 125 -14.09 -0.17 -6.77
CA ASP A 125 -13.36 -1.25 -6.15
C ASP A 125 -14.28 -2.02 -5.22
N LYS A 126 -14.47 -3.30 -5.48
CA LYS A 126 -15.41 -4.10 -4.70
C LYS A 126 -15.05 -4.23 -3.23
N ALA A 127 -13.77 -4.37 -2.93
CA ALA A 127 -13.35 -4.48 -1.54
C ALA A 127 -13.68 -3.22 -0.77
N TRP A 128 -13.46 -2.07 -1.39
CA TRP A 128 -13.78 -0.79 -0.79
C TRP A 128 -15.29 -0.65 -0.62
N GLU A 129 -16.02 -0.94 -1.70
CA GLU A 129 -17.46 -0.77 -1.70
C GLU A 129 -18.16 -1.65 -0.67
N SER A 130 -17.68 -2.88 -0.51
CA SER A 130 -18.32 -3.83 0.39
C SER A 130 -17.95 -3.65 1.85
N THR A 131 -17.03 -2.74 2.16
CA THR A 131 -16.62 -2.50 3.53
C THR A 131 -17.38 -1.30 4.10
N SER A 132 -17.87 -1.43 5.32
CA SER A 132 -18.58 -0.35 5.97
C SER A 132 -17.61 0.69 6.53
N GLU A 133 -18.09 1.93 6.61
CA GLU A 133 -17.29 3.02 7.15
C GLU A 133 -16.72 2.64 8.51
N GLY A 134 -15.45 2.91 8.71
CA GLY A 134 -14.75 2.64 9.95
C GLY A 134 -14.25 1.22 10.13
N LYS A 135 -14.61 0.32 9.21
CA LYS A 135 -14.20 -1.08 9.33
C LYS A 135 -12.94 -1.38 8.57
N VAL A 136 -12.26 -2.45 8.98
CA VAL A 136 -11.06 -2.91 8.29
C VAL A 136 -11.43 -3.54 6.96
N ILE A 137 -10.68 -3.20 5.92
CA ILE A 137 -10.86 -3.80 4.61
C ILE A 137 -10.02 -5.08 4.61
N THR A 138 -10.69 -6.22 4.61
CA THR A 138 -10.02 -7.50 4.84
C THR A 138 -9.29 -8.01 3.60
N THR A 139 -8.31 -8.88 3.84
CA THR A 139 -7.63 -9.57 2.77
C THR A 139 -8.62 -10.36 1.92
N LYS A 140 -9.59 -10.98 2.58
CA LYS A 140 -10.61 -11.75 1.88
C LYS A 140 -11.39 -10.88 0.89
N ALA A 141 -11.76 -9.68 1.32
CA ALA A 141 -12.47 -8.77 0.44
C ALA A 141 -11.60 -8.38 -0.75
N MET A 142 -10.31 -8.14 -0.50
CA MET A 142 -9.38 -7.77 -1.56
C MET A 142 -9.16 -8.90 -2.56
N LYS A 143 -9.33 -10.14 -2.13
CA LYS A 143 -9.24 -11.27 -3.05
C LYS A 143 -10.46 -11.40 -3.93
N GLY A 144 -11.53 -10.68 -3.58
CA GLY A 144 -12.77 -10.82 -4.32
C GLY A 144 -13.58 -12.04 -3.88
N ASP A 145 -13.24 -12.63 -2.76
CA ASP A 145 -13.98 -13.79 -2.27
C ASP A 145 -15.35 -13.36 -1.75
N LYS A 146 -16.31 -14.22 -2.00
CA LYS A 146 -17.69 -13.93 -1.59
C LYS A 146 -17.98 -14.42 -0.21
#